data_8028ab8a3a57c328cace9b750d0b9001
#
_entry.id   8028ab8a3a57c328cace9b750d0b9001
#
_cell.length_a   1.000
_cell.length_b   1.000
_cell.length_c   1.000
_cell.angle_alpha   90.00
_cell.angle_beta   90.00
_cell.angle_gamma   90.00
#
_symmetry.space_group_name_H-M   'P 1'
#
loop_
_entity.id
_entity.type
_entity.pdbx_description
1 polymer ?
#
loop_
_entity_poly.entity_id
_entity_poly.type
_entity_poly.pdbx_seq_one_letter_code
_entity_poly.pdbx_strand_id
1 'polypeptide(L)'
;MPVTVTSSGISNEEEGNRIDPRAAAQLTARGIDPSAHRASVFTVEDFDRNDLILAMDAPHYLRLKALARNDEDKAKIRMMRSFDPKVTTTHLDQLGIYDPWYGSERDFVYTTGLIDAAARGLINHLKQEGDAQ
;
A
#
# COMPACT_ATOMS: atom_id res chain seq x y z
N MET A 1 -12.18 -15.47 -4.78
CA MET A 1 -11.01 -14.94 -5.49
C MET A 1 -9.81 -14.98 -4.54
N PRO A 2 -8.89 -15.91 -4.73
CA PRO A 2 -7.71 -15.99 -3.87
C PRO A 2 -6.72 -14.86 -4.23
N VAL A 3 -6.23 -14.18 -3.20
CA VAL A 3 -5.27 -13.07 -3.36
C VAL A 3 -4.16 -13.24 -2.33
N THR A 4 -2.92 -13.09 -2.77
CA THR A 4 -1.77 -13.02 -1.89
C THR A 4 -1.34 -11.57 -1.77
N VAL A 5 -1.21 -11.07 -0.54
CA VAL A 5 -0.84 -9.69 -0.27
C VAL A 5 0.47 -9.66 0.51
N THR A 6 1.42 -8.87 0.02
CA THR A 6 2.69 -8.62 0.69
C THR A 6 2.92 -7.12 0.79
N SER A 7 3.88 -6.71 1.58
CA SER A 7 4.27 -5.31 1.70
C SER A 7 5.78 -5.17 1.71
N SER A 8 6.26 -3.99 1.30
CA SER A 8 7.69 -3.70 1.28
C SER A 8 7.92 -2.19 1.33
N GLY A 9 9.13 -1.77 1.67
CA GLY A 9 9.57 -0.38 1.63
C GLY A 9 10.56 -0.15 0.51
N ILE A 10 10.88 1.11 0.24
CA ILE A 10 11.86 1.49 -0.78
C ILE A 10 13.25 1.74 -0.22
N SER A 11 13.42 1.68 1.09
CA SER A 11 14.72 1.76 1.76
C SER A 11 14.89 0.58 2.71
N ASN A 12 16.13 0.33 3.14
CA ASN A 12 16.43 -0.79 4.03
C ASN A 12 16.50 -0.40 5.52
N GLU A 13 16.11 0.82 5.87
CA GLU A 13 16.22 1.34 7.24
C GLU A 13 15.46 0.50 8.26
N GLU A 14 14.29 0.00 7.87
CA GLU A 14 13.42 -0.78 8.76
C GLU A 14 13.39 -2.27 8.42
N GLU A 15 14.25 -2.74 7.49
CA GLU A 15 14.24 -4.12 7.02
C GLU A 15 14.35 -5.10 8.19
N GLY A 16 13.45 -6.07 8.26
CA GLY A 16 13.38 -7.07 9.32
C GLY A 16 12.75 -6.61 10.61
N ASN A 17 12.44 -5.31 10.75
CA ASN A 17 11.85 -4.77 11.96
C ASN A 17 10.38 -5.14 12.09
N ARG A 18 9.91 -5.19 13.33
CA ARG A 18 8.50 -5.35 13.64
C ARG A 18 7.75 -4.08 13.27
N ILE A 19 6.44 -4.23 13.05
CA ILE A 19 5.55 -3.08 12.83
C ILE A 19 5.64 -2.10 14.00
N ASP A 20 5.54 -0.79 13.71
CA ASP A 20 5.47 0.26 14.71
C ASP A 20 4.37 -0.06 15.73
N PRO A 21 4.64 0.02 17.06
CA PRO A 21 3.64 -0.33 18.07
C PRO A 21 2.32 0.48 17.97
N ARG A 22 2.39 1.73 17.51
CA ARG A 22 1.20 2.57 17.34
C ARG A 22 0.34 2.07 16.18
N ALA A 23 0.96 1.66 15.07
CA ALA A 23 0.26 1.05 13.95
C ALA A 23 -0.31 -0.31 14.35
N ALA A 24 0.46 -1.11 15.10
CA ALA A 24 0.00 -2.40 15.61
C ALA A 24 -1.25 -2.25 16.47
N ALA A 25 -1.30 -1.22 17.32
CA ALA A 25 -2.46 -0.95 18.17
C ALA A 25 -3.71 -0.65 17.33
N GLN A 26 -3.59 0.09 16.23
CA GLN A 26 -4.71 0.37 15.34
C GLN A 26 -5.22 -0.89 14.64
N LEU A 27 -4.31 -1.75 14.19
CA LEU A 27 -4.68 -3.01 13.55
C LEU A 27 -5.36 -3.96 14.54
N THR A 28 -4.82 -4.07 15.76
CA THR A 28 -5.42 -4.88 16.83
C THR A 28 -6.83 -4.40 17.16
N ALA A 29 -7.03 -3.08 17.25
CA ALA A 29 -8.34 -2.50 17.49
C ALA A 29 -9.36 -2.83 16.39
N ARG A 30 -8.89 -3.12 15.18
CA ARG A 30 -9.72 -3.51 14.03
C ARG A 30 -9.84 -5.03 13.87
N GLY A 31 -9.31 -5.80 14.82
CA GLY A 31 -9.37 -7.27 14.78
C GLY A 31 -8.30 -7.92 13.90
N ILE A 32 -7.24 -7.19 13.55
CA ILE A 32 -6.14 -7.68 12.71
C ILE A 32 -4.91 -7.92 13.57
N ASP A 33 -4.32 -9.12 13.48
CA ASP A 33 -3.12 -9.48 14.24
C ASP A 33 -1.87 -9.07 13.44
N PRO A 34 -1.07 -8.08 13.91
CA PRO A 34 0.12 -7.63 13.20
C PRO A 34 1.41 -8.35 13.61
N SER A 35 1.34 -9.34 14.48
CA SER A 35 2.54 -9.89 15.16
C SER A 35 3.54 -10.55 14.22
N ALA A 36 3.10 -11.09 13.09
CA ALA A 36 3.97 -11.78 12.13
C ALA A 36 4.62 -10.82 11.12
N HIS A 37 4.20 -9.55 11.09
CA HIS A 37 4.74 -8.60 10.11
C HIS A 37 6.20 -8.26 10.39
N ARG A 38 6.99 -8.23 9.32
CA ARG A 38 8.38 -7.72 9.32
C ARG A 38 8.57 -6.88 8.08
N ALA A 39 9.23 -5.75 8.22
CA ALA A 39 9.52 -4.88 7.08
C ALA A 39 10.49 -5.55 6.11
N SER A 40 10.27 -5.37 4.82
CA SER A 40 11.14 -5.86 3.76
C SER A 40 11.36 -4.75 2.72
N VAL A 41 12.39 -4.91 1.89
CA VAL A 41 12.72 -3.94 0.84
C VAL A 41 12.19 -4.43 -0.50
N PHE A 42 11.58 -3.53 -1.27
CA PHE A 42 11.14 -3.81 -2.62
C PHE A 42 12.35 -4.05 -3.53
N THR A 43 12.29 -5.10 -4.34
CA THR A 43 13.33 -5.42 -5.33
C THR A 43 12.72 -5.48 -6.72
N VAL A 44 13.57 -5.39 -7.76
CA VAL A 44 13.13 -5.44 -9.16
C VAL A 44 12.40 -6.75 -9.48
N GLU A 45 12.79 -7.85 -8.84
CA GLU A 45 12.16 -9.15 -9.01
C GLU A 45 10.71 -9.16 -8.49
N ASP A 46 10.35 -8.22 -7.63
CA ASP A 46 8.97 -8.11 -7.14
C ASP A 46 7.99 -7.70 -8.25
N PHE A 47 8.47 -7.09 -9.34
CA PHE A 47 7.64 -6.85 -10.51
C PHE A 47 7.16 -8.16 -11.16
N ASP A 48 8.00 -9.19 -11.11
CA ASP A 48 7.65 -10.50 -11.69
C ASP A 48 6.71 -11.29 -10.78
N ARG A 49 6.78 -11.07 -9.47
CA ARG A 49 6.01 -11.81 -8.46
C ARG A 49 4.62 -11.26 -8.22
N ASN A 50 4.37 -10.03 -8.64
CA ASN A 50 3.13 -9.33 -8.32
C ASN A 50 2.39 -8.90 -9.58
N ASP A 51 1.07 -9.00 -9.53
CA ASP A 51 0.20 -8.54 -10.61
C ASP A 51 -0.14 -7.05 -10.46
N LEU A 52 -0.13 -6.56 -9.22
CA LEU A 52 -0.47 -5.19 -8.88
C LEU A 52 0.46 -4.70 -7.76
N ILE A 53 1.02 -3.52 -7.95
CA ILE A 53 1.94 -2.91 -7.00
C ILE A 53 1.38 -1.55 -6.59
N LEU A 54 1.14 -1.38 -5.29
CA LEU A 54 0.44 -0.22 -4.77
C LEU A 54 1.41 0.69 -4.03
N ALA A 55 1.54 1.92 -4.54
CA ALA A 55 2.34 2.96 -3.88
C ALA A 55 1.47 3.73 -2.88
N MET A 56 2.04 4.05 -1.73
CA MET A 56 1.33 4.75 -0.67
C MET A 56 1.39 6.27 -0.83
N ASP A 57 2.45 6.79 -1.46
CA ASP A 57 2.58 8.22 -1.70
C ASP A 57 3.28 8.52 -3.03
N ALA A 58 3.37 9.79 -3.39
CA ALA A 58 3.97 10.19 -4.65
C ALA A 58 5.46 9.86 -4.76
N PRO A 59 6.31 10.06 -3.74
CA PRO A 59 7.70 9.63 -3.80
C PRO A 59 7.86 8.13 -4.03
N HIS A 60 7.05 7.29 -3.38
CA HIS A 60 7.07 5.85 -3.60
C HIS A 60 6.69 5.51 -5.05
N TYR A 61 5.64 6.13 -5.55
CA TYR A 61 5.18 5.93 -6.92
C TYR A 61 6.28 6.27 -7.93
N LEU A 62 6.92 7.43 -7.77
CA LEU A 62 7.97 7.88 -8.67
C LEU A 62 9.20 6.96 -8.60
N ARG A 63 9.56 6.51 -7.40
CA ARG A 63 10.67 5.57 -7.22
C ARG A 63 10.40 4.23 -7.90
N LEU A 64 9.18 3.69 -7.74
CA LEU A 64 8.79 2.45 -8.40
C LEU A 64 8.80 2.60 -9.93
N LYS A 65 8.32 3.73 -10.46
CA LYS A 65 8.40 4.00 -11.90
C LYS A 65 9.83 4.04 -12.39
N ALA A 66 10.76 4.59 -11.61
CA ALA A 66 12.18 4.63 -11.95
C ALA A 66 12.83 3.24 -11.93
N LEU A 67 12.37 2.35 -11.06
CA LEU A 67 12.86 0.97 -10.96
C LEU A 67 12.26 0.05 -12.03
N ALA A 68 11.15 0.43 -12.63
CA ALA A 68 10.46 -0.39 -13.65
C ALA A 68 11.37 -0.60 -14.85
N ARG A 69 11.41 -1.84 -15.34
CA ARG A 69 12.30 -2.27 -16.42
C ARG A 69 11.68 -2.05 -17.82
N ASN A 70 10.34 -1.99 -17.87
CA ASN A 70 9.60 -1.94 -19.12
C ASN A 70 8.18 -1.40 -18.89
N ASP A 71 7.39 -1.31 -19.95
CA ASP A 71 6.02 -0.80 -19.86
C ASP A 71 5.09 -1.73 -19.08
N GLU A 72 5.32 -3.03 -19.12
CA GLU A 72 4.54 -4.01 -18.36
C GLU A 72 4.71 -3.76 -16.85
N ASP A 73 5.96 -3.56 -16.39
CA ASP A 73 6.24 -3.23 -14.99
C ASP A 73 5.53 -1.93 -14.59
N LYS A 74 5.65 -0.89 -15.43
CA LYS A 74 5.04 0.41 -15.15
C LYS A 74 3.53 0.32 -15.03
N ALA A 75 2.89 -0.50 -15.83
CA ALA A 75 1.44 -0.66 -15.83
C ALA A 75 0.92 -1.31 -14.54
N LYS A 76 1.76 -2.04 -13.82
CA LYS A 76 1.39 -2.66 -12.54
C LYS A 76 1.34 -1.68 -11.38
N ILE A 77 1.95 -0.49 -11.52
CA ILE A 77 2.10 0.47 -10.43
C ILE A 77 0.90 1.40 -10.37
N ARG A 78 0.20 1.39 -9.24
CA ARG A 78 -0.95 2.24 -8.98
C ARG A 78 -0.84 2.87 -7.59
N MET A 79 -1.47 4.02 -7.41
CA MET A 79 -1.59 4.62 -6.08
C MET A 79 -2.66 3.88 -5.29
N MET A 80 -2.33 3.43 -4.06
CA MET A 80 -3.29 2.74 -3.19
C MET A 80 -4.56 3.55 -3.02
N ARG A 81 -4.44 4.83 -2.73
CA ARG A 81 -5.59 5.71 -2.48
C ARG A 81 -6.46 5.95 -3.70
N SER A 82 -5.95 5.67 -4.91
CA SER A 82 -6.76 5.79 -6.13
C SER A 82 -7.94 4.82 -6.15
N PHE A 83 -7.94 3.79 -5.32
CA PHE A 83 -9.04 2.84 -5.21
C PHE A 83 -10.13 3.27 -4.23
N ASP A 84 -9.91 4.34 -3.44
CA ASP A 84 -10.94 4.90 -2.56
C ASP A 84 -12.03 5.57 -3.43
N PRO A 85 -13.27 5.10 -3.37
CA PRO A 85 -14.33 5.65 -4.23
C PRO A 85 -14.68 7.11 -3.93
N LYS A 86 -14.28 7.64 -2.79
CA LYS A 86 -14.50 9.05 -2.44
C LYS A 86 -13.44 9.98 -3.02
N VAL A 87 -12.36 9.43 -3.55
CA VAL A 87 -11.27 10.21 -4.15
C VAL A 87 -11.61 10.51 -5.60
N THR A 88 -11.60 11.78 -5.98
CA THR A 88 -11.93 12.22 -7.33
C THR A 88 -10.74 12.81 -8.09
N THR A 89 -9.62 13.04 -7.42
CA THR A 89 -8.40 13.60 -8.03
C THR A 89 -7.55 12.50 -8.68
N THR A 90 -6.79 12.90 -9.72
CA THR A 90 -5.75 12.06 -10.33
C THR A 90 -4.34 12.60 -10.07
N HIS A 91 -4.22 13.70 -9.31
CA HIS A 91 -2.92 14.29 -8.99
C HIS A 91 -2.19 13.47 -7.93
N LEU A 92 -0.96 13.04 -8.25
CA LEU A 92 -0.17 12.17 -7.37
C LEU A 92 0.05 12.74 -5.98
N ASP A 93 0.32 14.04 -5.89
CA ASP A 93 0.57 14.72 -4.62
C ASP A 93 -0.65 14.78 -3.70
N GLN A 94 -1.85 14.56 -4.26
CA GLN A 94 -3.10 14.53 -3.51
C GLN A 94 -3.57 13.11 -3.19
N LEU A 95 -2.89 12.09 -3.72
CA LEU A 95 -3.23 10.68 -3.52
C LEU A 95 -2.37 9.99 -2.46
N GLY A 96 -1.47 10.71 -1.81
CA GLY A 96 -0.61 10.15 -0.79
C GLY A 96 -1.38 9.72 0.46
N ILE A 97 -0.91 8.65 1.09
CA ILE A 97 -1.34 8.25 2.42
C ILE A 97 -0.24 8.66 3.38
N TYR A 98 -0.56 9.55 4.29
CA TYR A 98 0.39 10.12 5.23
C TYR A 98 0.99 9.03 6.13
N ASP A 99 2.34 9.04 6.24
CA ASP A 99 3.05 8.17 7.19
C ASP A 99 3.13 8.89 8.55
N PRO A 100 2.48 8.37 9.58
CA PRO A 100 2.41 9.04 10.87
C PRO A 100 3.61 8.78 11.78
N TRP A 101 4.76 8.37 11.23
CA TRP A 101 5.95 7.98 12.00
C TRP A 101 6.31 8.99 13.10
N TYR A 102 6.24 10.30 12.77
CA TYR A 102 6.50 11.39 13.73
C TYR A 102 5.22 11.96 14.33
N GLY A 103 4.08 11.32 14.10
CA GLY A 103 2.79 11.80 14.52
C GLY A 103 2.30 11.22 15.84
N SER A 104 1.08 11.58 16.20
CA SER A 104 0.37 11.11 17.39
C SER A 104 -0.52 9.91 17.08
N GLU A 105 -1.16 9.35 18.12
CA GLU A 105 -2.16 8.30 17.95
C GLU A 105 -3.28 8.72 16.99
N ARG A 106 -3.71 10.00 17.05
CA ARG A 106 -4.73 10.53 16.12
C ARG A 106 -4.29 10.40 14.67
N ASP A 107 -3.01 10.64 14.37
CA ASP A 107 -2.49 10.53 13.02
C ASP A 107 -2.50 9.07 12.54
N PHE A 108 -2.22 8.12 13.42
CA PHE A 108 -2.31 6.70 13.09
C PHE A 108 -3.76 6.28 12.83
N VAL A 109 -4.72 6.78 13.61
CA VAL A 109 -6.15 6.54 13.38
C VAL A 109 -6.57 7.07 12.00
N TYR A 110 -6.16 8.28 11.67
CA TYR A 110 -6.48 8.92 10.39
C TYR A 110 -5.91 8.12 9.21
N THR A 111 -4.61 7.80 9.27
CA THR A 111 -3.94 7.05 8.20
C THR A 111 -4.54 5.66 8.01
N THR A 112 -4.82 4.96 9.11
CA THR A 112 -5.44 3.63 9.05
C THR A 112 -6.81 3.70 8.39
N GLY A 113 -7.57 4.76 8.66
CA GLY A 113 -8.87 5.00 8.02
C GLY A 113 -8.76 5.19 6.52
N LEU A 114 -7.75 5.94 6.05
CA LEU A 114 -7.50 6.12 4.62
C LEU A 114 -7.15 4.79 3.93
N ILE A 115 -6.31 3.98 4.57
CA ILE A 115 -5.94 2.66 4.05
C ILE A 115 -7.15 1.75 3.98
N ASP A 116 -7.98 1.74 5.02
CA ASP A 116 -9.18 0.90 5.07
C ASP A 116 -10.15 1.25 3.93
N ALA A 117 -10.41 2.53 3.70
CA ALA A 117 -11.29 2.98 2.62
C ALA A 117 -10.73 2.58 1.24
N ALA A 118 -9.44 2.77 1.02
CA ALA A 118 -8.78 2.38 -0.22
C ALA A 118 -8.79 0.87 -0.41
N ALA A 119 -8.54 0.11 0.65
CA ALA A 119 -8.53 -1.36 0.59
C ALA A 119 -9.91 -1.92 0.23
N ARG A 120 -10.99 -1.35 0.76
CA ARG A 120 -12.36 -1.77 0.41
C ARG A 120 -12.64 -1.50 -1.07
N GLY A 121 -12.24 -0.34 -1.59
CA GLY A 121 -12.36 -0.02 -3.01
C GLY A 121 -11.54 -0.93 -3.89
N LEU A 122 -10.33 -1.28 -3.47
CA LEU A 122 -9.48 -2.23 -4.17
C LEU A 122 -10.11 -3.62 -4.24
N ILE A 123 -10.66 -4.11 -3.14
CA ILE A 123 -11.34 -5.41 -3.12
C ILE A 123 -12.48 -5.44 -4.12
N ASN A 124 -13.29 -4.38 -4.17
CA ASN A 124 -14.38 -4.28 -5.13
C ASN A 124 -13.87 -4.28 -6.57
N HIS A 125 -12.80 -3.54 -6.85
CA HIS A 125 -12.15 -3.51 -8.16
C HIS A 125 -11.69 -4.91 -8.59
N LEU A 126 -11.02 -5.64 -7.71
CA LEU A 126 -10.52 -6.99 -7.99
C LEU A 126 -11.66 -7.98 -8.22
N LYS A 127 -12.76 -7.87 -7.48
CA LYS A 127 -13.95 -8.70 -7.69
C LYS A 127 -14.58 -8.44 -9.07
N GLN A 128 -14.67 -7.16 -9.49
CA GLN A 128 -15.21 -6.80 -10.78
C GLN A 128 -14.35 -7.34 -11.91
N GLU A 129 -13.02 -7.29 -11.80
CA GLU A 129 -12.13 -7.87 -12.80
C GLU A 129 -12.27 -9.38 -12.86
N GLY A 130 -12.39 -10.07 -11.73
CA GLY A 130 -12.61 -11.49 -11.68
C GLY A 130 -13.92 -11.90 -12.33
N ASP A 131 -14.99 -11.13 -12.10
CA ASP A 131 -16.31 -11.38 -12.67
C ASP A 131 -16.35 -11.12 -14.19
N ALA A 132 -15.47 -10.26 -14.69
CA ALA A 132 -15.39 -9.93 -16.11
C ALA A 132 -14.68 -11.03 -16.94
N GLN A 133 -14.00 -11.94 -16.27
CA GLN A 133 -13.31 -13.06 -16.92
C GLN A 133 -14.20 -14.30 -16.95
#